data_055db2978502ebe93a98247db45c8d71
#
_entry.id   055db2978502ebe93a98247db45c8d71
#
_cell.length_a   1.000
_cell.length_b   1.000
_cell.length_c   1.000
_cell.angle_alpha   90.00
_cell.angle_beta   90.00
_cell.angle_gamma   90.00
#
_symmetry.space_group_name_H-M   'P 1'
#
loop_
_entity.id
_entity.type
_entity.pdbx_description
1 polymer ?
#
loop_
_entity_poly.entity_id
_entity_poly.type
_entity_poly.pdbx_seq_one_letter_code
_entity_poly.pdbx_strand_id
1 'polypeptide(L)'
;MIAWLVLLQTALTIAVAGPPTSPEYLPLHVAQADGLFTAQQLSVTLRSTRSDTAAAEMLATGQAQLAATSLDAALRLGGTEGVPPRLVWGLTAAPPVALLVAPGRVDTIRSAADLAGQTVAVPAPGTTEDQALGLLLARAGVPMHRVKVLSLGERGVARALEGGEVAAGVLGEPYVSRLVEGGKAVIAVDLRTAKDAAATLGGPTVGAALFVRAGAEPPAATIRALRAALQAAVGRTISAEPAALQTTLPSAVIGSPADFALRLRSARDLFLADGRVPAETLERSLDLLRLRAPLPAKVKLPRKAERLLIE
;
A
#
# COMPACT_ATOMS: atom_id res chain seq x y z
N MET A 1 13.93 10.33 -48.45
CA MET A 1 13.67 11.07 -47.21
C MET A 1 12.98 10.10 -46.25
N ILE A 2 13.70 9.61 -45.23
CA ILE A 2 13.13 8.74 -44.21
C ILE A 2 12.51 9.71 -43.19
N ALA A 3 11.15 9.80 -43.17
CA ALA A 3 10.43 10.53 -42.14
C ALA A 3 10.61 9.78 -40.82
N TRP A 4 11.36 10.35 -39.89
CA TRP A 4 11.38 9.89 -38.51
C TRP A 4 10.01 10.18 -37.90
N LEU A 5 9.18 9.15 -37.77
CA LEU A 5 7.96 9.23 -36.99
C LEU A 5 8.39 9.41 -35.51
N VAL A 6 8.41 10.64 -35.03
CA VAL A 6 8.53 10.90 -33.60
C VAL A 6 7.23 10.40 -32.98
N LEU A 7 7.24 9.19 -32.47
CA LEU A 7 6.15 8.65 -31.65
C LEU A 7 6.05 9.55 -30.40
N LEU A 8 5.05 10.40 -30.35
CA LEU A 8 4.75 11.18 -29.15
C LEU A 8 4.36 10.20 -28.03
N GLN A 9 5.24 10.02 -27.07
CA GLN A 9 4.95 9.25 -25.86
C GLN A 9 4.03 10.06 -24.95
N THR A 10 2.99 9.41 -24.42
CA THR A 10 2.13 10.05 -23.41
C THR A 10 2.88 10.16 -22.08
N ALA A 11 3.14 11.39 -21.66
CA ALA A 11 3.83 11.66 -20.40
C ALA A 11 2.86 11.55 -19.21
N LEU A 12 3.21 10.75 -18.21
CA LEU A 12 2.44 10.54 -16.98
C LEU A 12 3.35 10.65 -15.75
N THR A 13 2.90 11.39 -14.76
CA THR A 13 3.51 11.38 -13.43
C THR A 13 2.66 10.55 -12.49
N ILE A 14 3.26 9.58 -11.81
CA ILE A 14 2.64 8.75 -10.79
C ILE A 14 3.27 9.10 -9.44
N ALA A 15 2.48 9.66 -8.51
CA ALA A 15 2.90 9.77 -7.12
C ALA A 15 2.84 8.38 -6.48
N VAL A 16 3.94 7.93 -5.87
CA VAL A 16 4.05 6.61 -5.25
C VAL A 16 4.22 6.79 -3.75
N ALA A 17 3.36 6.15 -2.97
CA ALA A 17 3.40 6.26 -1.52
C ALA A 17 4.63 5.57 -0.92
N GLY A 18 5.15 6.12 0.16
CA GLY A 18 6.29 5.58 0.90
C GLY A 18 7.64 5.69 0.20
N PRO A 19 8.68 5.15 0.81
CA PRO A 19 10.01 5.07 0.24
C PRO A 19 10.03 4.12 -0.98
N PRO A 20 11.02 4.21 -1.87
CA PRO A 20 11.15 3.30 -3.01
C PRO A 20 11.23 1.82 -2.63
N THR A 21 11.57 1.53 -1.37
CA THR A 21 11.64 0.16 -0.81
C THR A 21 10.28 -0.41 -0.41
N SER A 22 9.18 0.35 -0.48
CA SER A 22 7.83 -0.13 -0.14
C SER A 22 7.41 -1.27 -1.06
N PRO A 23 7.20 -2.48 -0.54
CA PRO A 23 7.02 -3.67 -1.37
C PRO A 23 5.71 -3.64 -2.18
N GLU A 24 4.65 -3.03 -1.68
CA GLU A 24 3.35 -2.94 -2.34
C GLU A 24 3.40 -2.19 -3.68
N TYR A 25 4.39 -1.31 -3.87
CA TYR A 25 4.57 -0.52 -5.10
C TYR A 25 5.70 -1.04 -5.99
N LEU A 26 6.34 -2.15 -5.62
CA LEU A 26 7.43 -2.76 -6.39
C LEU A 26 7.10 -3.00 -7.86
N PRO A 27 5.87 -3.43 -8.26
CA PRO A 27 5.56 -3.62 -9.67
C PRO A 27 5.70 -2.34 -10.52
N LEU A 28 5.51 -1.15 -9.96
CA LEU A 28 5.73 0.10 -10.69
C LEU A 28 7.21 0.31 -11.00
N HIS A 29 8.08 0.01 -10.05
CA HIS A 29 9.53 0.10 -10.24
C HIS A 29 10.04 -0.97 -11.22
N VAL A 30 9.48 -2.18 -11.19
CA VAL A 30 9.76 -3.23 -12.17
C VAL A 30 9.31 -2.79 -13.56
N ALA A 31 8.10 -2.22 -13.70
CA ALA A 31 7.61 -1.71 -14.98
C ALA A 31 8.54 -0.63 -15.58
N GLN A 32 9.09 0.23 -14.74
CA GLN A 32 10.02 1.26 -15.15
C GLN A 32 11.39 0.68 -15.51
N ALA A 33 11.96 -0.17 -14.67
CA ALA A 33 13.30 -0.74 -14.86
C ALA A 33 13.38 -1.68 -16.08
N ASP A 34 12.36 -2.48 -16.32
CA ASP A 34 12.28 -3.42 -17.44
C ASP A 34 11.73 -2.76 -18.72
N GLY A 35 11.49 -1.42 -18.72
CA GLY A 35 11.04 -0.68 -19.90
C GLY A 35 9.60 -0.99 -20.33
N LEU A 36 8.77 -1.60 -19.47
CA LEU A 36 7.43 -2.04 -19.83
C LEU A 36 6.48 -0.86 -20.12
N PHE A 37 6.68 0.29 -19.48
CA PHE A 37 5.95 1.51 -19.82
C PHE A 37 6.33 2.00 -21.22
N THR A 38 7.62 2.07 -21.51
CA THR A 38 8.13 2.51 -22.82
C THR A 38 7.68 1.59 -23.95
N ALA A 39 7.62 0.28 -23.72
CA ALA A 39 7.08 -0.70 -24.67
C ALA A 39 5.59 -0.44 -25.00
N GLN A 40 4.86 0.20 -24.12
CA GLN A 40 3.48 0.64 -24.32
C GLN A 40 3.38 2.13 -24.77
N GLN A 41 4.46 2.73 -25.22
CA GLN A 41 4.53 4.13 -25.65
C GLN A 41 4.17 5.14 -24.55
N LEU A 42 4.40 4.77 -23.28
CA LEU A 42 4.21 5.64 -22.13
C LEU A 42 5.56 6.16 -21.61
N SER A 43 5.63 7.47 -21.34
CA SER A 43 6.73 8.10 -20.62
C SER A 43 6.28 8.32 -19.17
N VAL A 44 6.63 7.40 -18.27
CA VAL A 44 6.19 7.44 -16.87
C VAL A 44 7.30 7.97 -15.98
N THR A 45 6.96 8.94 -15.14
CA THR A 45 7.82 9.43 -14.04
C THR A 45 7.23 8.97 -12.71
N LEU A 46 7.96 8.15 -11.96
CA LEU A 46 7.58 7.78 -10.60
C LEU A 46 8.13 8.81 -9.61
N ARG A 47 7.26 9.37 -8.77
CA ARG A 47 7.63 10.32 -7.71
C ARG A 47 7.28 9.73 -6.35
N SER A 48 8.29 9.22 -5.65
CA SER A 48 8.11 8.72 -4.26
C SER A 48 7.72 9.86 -3.32
N THR A 49 6.82 9.55 -2.38
CA THR A 49 6.32 10.46 -1.36
C THR A 49 6.63 9.90 0.03
N ARG A 50 6.31 10.65 1.08
CA ARG A 50 6.58 10.21 2.46
C ARG A 50 5.55 9.21 2.99
N SER A 51 4.34 9.19 2.43
CA SER A 51 3.22 8.43 2.95
C SER A 51 2.11 8.29 1.91
N ASP A 52 1.15 7.42 2.18
CA ASP A 52 -0.07 7.27 1.40
C ASP A 52 -0.85 8.58 1.28
N THR A 53 -0.96 9.31 2.39
CA THR A 53 -1.65 10.61 2.42
C THR A 53 -0.98 11.63 1.50
N ALA A 54 0.35 11.70 1.49
CA ALA A 54 1.09 12.61 0.63
C ALA A 54 0.93 12.27 -0.87
N ALA A 55 0.88 10.99 -1.23
CA ALA A 55 0.61 10.58 -2.62
C ALA A 55 -0.82 10.95 -3.05
N ALA A 56 -1.80 10.73 -2.18
CA ALA A 56 -3.20 11.10 -2.43
C ALA A 56 -3.37 12.63 -2.57
N GLU A 57 -2.67 13.43 -1.77
CA GLU A 57 -2.67 14.90 -1.89
C GLU A 57 -2.08 15.38 -3.21
N MET A 58 -1.00 14.76 -3.69
CA MET A 58 -0.44 15.08 -5.01
C MET A 58 -1.43 14.78 -6.14
N LEU A 59 -2.24 13.73 -6.01
CA LEU A 59 -3.33 13.46 -6.96
C LEU A 59 -4.39 14.55 -6.89
N ALA A 60 -4.88 14.88 -5.71
CA ALA A 60 -5.93 15.88 -5.51
C ALA A 60 -5.54 17.27 -6.04
N THR A 61 -4.28 17.67 -5.84
CA THR A 61 -3.75 18.96 -6.28
C THR A 61 -3.33 18.99 -7.76
N GLY A 62 -3.35 17.85 -8.45
CA GLY A 62 -2.92 17.75 -9.85
C GLY A 62 -1.41 17.78 -10.07
N GLN A 63 -0.62 17.66 -8.99
CA GLN A 63 0.84 17.54 -9.08
C GLN A 63 1.29 16.18 -9.66
N ALA A 64 0.40 15.20 -9.66
CA ALA A 64 0.53 13.94 -10.36
C ALA A 64 -0.79 13.60 -11.06
N GLN A 65 -0.72 12.94 -12.21
CA GLN A 65 -1.90 12.48 -12.95
C GLN A 65 -2.49 11.23 -12.30
N LEU A 66 -1.64 10.41 -11.67
CA LEU A 66 -2.04 9.21 -10.96
C LEU A 66 -1.37 9.16 -9.59
N ALA A 67 -1.98 8.42 -8.66
CA ALA A 67 -1.34 8.08 -7.39
C ALA A 67 -1.45 6.58 -7.12
N ALA A 68 -0.33 5.97 -6.79
CA ALA A 68 -0.24 4.64 -6.21
C ALA A 68 -0.21 4.78 -4.68
N THR A 69 -1.30 4.42 -4.04
CA THR A 69 -1.54 4.68 -2.61
C THR A 69 -2.60 3.72 -2.06
N SER A 70 -2.86 3.76 -0.76
CA SER A 70 -3.94 2.99 -0.15
C SER A 70 -5.33 3.51 -0.57
N LEU A 71 -6.32 2.61 -0.56
CA LEU A 71 -7.72 3.00 -0.80
C LEU A 71 -8.20 4.05 0.20
N ASP A 72 -7.82 3.93 1.47
CA ASP A 72 -8.21 4.89 2.52
C ASP A 72 -7.70 6.30 2.22
N ALA A 73 -6.41 6.45 1.97
CA ALA A 73 -5.82 7.75 1.66
C ALA A 73 -6.40 8.33 0.36
N ALA A 74 -6.56 7.52 -0.68
CA ALA A 74 -7.16 7.95 -1.94
C ALA A 74 -8.56 8.53 -1.74
N LEU A 75 -9.43 7.86 -1.00
CA LEU A 75 -10.80 8.32 -0.79
C LEU A 75 -10.89 9.54 0.14
N ARG A 76 -10.02 9.64 1.14
CA ARG A 76 -10.04 10.76 2.09
C ARG A 76 -9.44 12.04 1.53
N LEU A 77 -8.38 11.94 0.77
CA LEU A 77 -7.53 13.05 0.39
C LEU A 77 -7.35 13.20 -1.13
N GLY A 78 -7.48 12.11 -1.89
CA GLY A 78 -7.24 12.11 -3.33
C GLY A 78 -8.38 12.70 -4.18
N GLY A 79 -9.52 13.00 -3.55
CA GLY A 79 -10.69 13.55 -4.24
C GLY A 79 -10.63 15.08 -4.41
N THR A 80 -11.31 15.57 -5.44
CA THR A 80 -11.45 17.00 -5.74
C THR A 80 -12.91 17.38 -5.62
N GLU A 81 -13.23 18.47 -4.92
CA GLU A 81 -14.61 18.99 -4.74
C GLU A 81 -15.60 17.92 -4.21
N GLY A 82 -15.11 16.97 -3.44
CA GLY A 82 -15.93 15.89 -2.88
C GLY A 82 -16.17 14.71 -3.82
N VAL A 83 -15.64 14.73 -5.03
CA VAL A 83 -15.70 13.62 -5.97
C VAL A 83 -14.50 12.70 -5.70
N PRO A 84 -14.71 11.43 -5.32
CA PRO A 84 -13.62 10.50 -5.05
C PRO A 84 -12.85 10.15 -6.32
N PRO A 85 -11.55 9.84 -6.20
CA PRO A 85 -10.77 9.36 -7.34
C PRO A 85 -11.27 8.00 -7.81
N ARG A 86 -10.93 7.63 -9.03
CA ARG A 86 -11.30 6.35 -9.64
C ARG A 86 -10.10 5.39 -9.62
N LEU A 87 -10.36 4.12 -9.33
CA LEU A 87 -9.37 3.06 -9.27
C LEU A 87 -9.08 2.56 -10.69
N VAL A 88 -7.82 2.61 -11.08
CA VAL A 88 -7.30 2.15 -12.39
C VAL A 88 -6.83 0.70 -12.32
N TRP A 89 -6.12 0.34 -11.23
CA TRP A 89 -5.46 -0.94 -11.05
C TRP A 89 -5.29 -1.26 -9.57
N GLY A 90 -5.75 -2.43 -9.13
CA GLY A 90 -5.44 -2.95 -7.79
C GLY A 90 -4.02 -3.50 -7.75
N LEU A 91 -3.23 -3.11 -6.76
CA LEU A 91 -1.85 -3.59 -6.60
C LEU A 91 -1.80 -4.74 -5.60
N THR A 92 -2.35 -4.56 -4.40
CA THR A 92 -2.31 -5.57 -3.34
C THR A 92 -3.66 -5.79 -2.67
N ALA A 93 -3.87 -7.01 -2.17
CA ALA A 93 -5.07 -7.40 -1.43
C ALA A 93 -5.09 -6.87 0.01
N ALA A 94 -3.93 -6.55 0.58
CA ALA A 94 -3.79 -6.04 1.94
C ALA A 94 -2.47 -5.28 2.10
N PRO A 95 -2.29 -4.50 3.19
CA PRO A 95 -1.00 -3.92 3.52
C PRO A 95 -0.01 -5.01 3.98
N PRO A 96 1.25 -5.01 3.49
CA PRO A 96 2.25 -6.04 3.81
C PRO A 96 2.90 -5.82 5.18
N VAL A 97 2.11 -5.73 6.23
CA VAL A 97 2.56 -5.40 7.60
C VAL A 97 2.04 -6.40 8.64
N ALA A 98 2.62 -6.39 9.82
CA ALA A 98 2.16 -7.16 10.96
C ALA A 98 2.07 -6.30 12.23
N LEU A 99 1.11 -6.62 13.09
CA LEU A 99 1.06 -6.14 14.47
C LEU A 99 1.95 -7.05 15.31
N LEU A 100 2.99 -6.47 15.86
CA LEU A 100 3.99 -7.13 16.72
C LEU A 100 3.75 -6.74 18.17
N VAL A 101 3.98 -7.69 19.06
CA VAL A 101 3.87 -7.52 20.50
C VAL A 101 5.23 -7.77 21.16
N ALA A 102 5.63 -6.91 22.09
CA ALA A 102 6.86 -7.09 22.86
C ALA A 102 6.81 -8.39 23.68
N PRO A 103 7.93 -9.13 23.86
CA PRO A 103 7.94 -10.46 24.48
C PRO A 103 7.31 -10.48 25.88
N GLY A 104 7.50 -9.43 26.69
CA GLY A 104 6.92 -9.32 28.03
C GLY A 104 5.41 -9.01 28.06
N ARG A 105 4.75 -8.94 26.90
CA ARG A 105 3.32 -8.61 26.79
C ARG A 105 2.49 -9.69 26.08
N VAL A 106 3.08 -10.78 25.63
CA VAL A 106 2.41 -11.83 24.83
C VAL A 106 1.28 -12.54 25.59
N ASP A 107 1.36 -12.61 26.92
CA ASP A 107 0.29 -13.21 27.73
C ASP A 107 -0.95 -12.32 27.85
N THR A 108 -0.78 -11.00 27.68
CA THR A 108 -1.83 -9.99 27.87
C THR A 108 -2.33 -9.39 26.56
N ILE A 109 -1.57 -9.48 25.46
CA ILE A 109 -1.91 -8.94 24.15
C ILE A 109 -1.81 -10.05 23.11
N ARG A 110 -2.97 -10.53 22.66
CA ARG A 110 -3.10 -11.58 21.65
C ARG A 110 -3.78 -11.11 20.37
N SER A 111 -4.37 -9.93 20.42
CA SER A 111 -5.13 -9.35 19.31
C SER A 111 -5.17 -7.82 19.42
N ALA A 112 -5.71 -7.16 18.41
CA ALA A 112 -5.93 -5.72 18.43
C ALA A 112 -6.96 -5.29 19.50
N ALA A 113 -7.83 -6.19 19.98
CA ALA A 113 -8.79 -5.90 21.04
C ALA A 113 -8.12 -5.60 22.39
N ASP A 114 -6.94 -6.18 22.60
CA ASP A 114 -6.19 -6.06 23.86
C ASP A 114 -5.34 -4.78 23.93
N LEU A 115 -5.37 -3.95 22.87
CA LEU A 115 -4.56 -2.72 22.79
C LEU A 115 -5.16 -1.53 23.54
N ALA A 116 -6.40 -1.63 24.06
CA ALA A 116 -7.01 -0.55 24.83
C ALA A 116 -6.17 -0.22 26.07
N GLY A 117 -5.79 1.05 26.23
CA GLY A 117 -4.91 1.53 27.31
C GLY A 117 -3.42 1.28 27.10
N GLN A 118 -3.03 0.61 26.03
CA GLN A 118 -1.63 0.31 25.71
C GLN A 118 -0.94 1.44 24.93
N THR A 119 0.39 1.44 25.00
CA THR A 119 1.25 2.25 24.12
C THR A 119 1.67 1.42 22.91
N VAL A 120 1.33 1.88 21.72
CA VAL A 120 1.62 1.22 20.44
C VAL A 120 2.44 2.16 19.56
N ALA A 121 3.44 1.62 18.87
CA ALA A 121 4.28 2.42 17.98
C ALA A 121 3.99 2.14 16.50
N VAL A 122 4.10 3.21 15.69
CA VAL A 122 4.05 3.17 14.21
C VAL A 122 5.20 4.02 13.66
N PRO A 123 5.62 3.81 12.39
CA PRO A 123 6.68 4.63 11.80
C PRO A 123 6.35 6.13 11.75
N ALA A 124 5.22 6.48 11.16
CA ALA A 124 4.76 7.87 11.07
C ALA A 124 3.25 7.93 10.78
N PRO A 125 2.58 9.07 11.05
CA PRO A 125 1.19 9.26 10.68
C PRO A 125 0.99 9.18 9.16
N GLY A 126 -0.09 8.50 8.74
CA GLY A 126 -0.48 8.38 7.34
C GLY A 126 0.37 7.39 6.52
N THR A 127 1.23 6.61 7.16
CA THR A 127 1.91 5.46 6.52
C THR A 127 0.99 4.24 6.48
N THR A 128 1.38 3.25 5.69
CA THR A 128 0.68 1.95 5.60
C THR A 128 0.48 1.30 6.98
N GLU A 129 1.48 1.37 7.86
CA GLU A 129 1.43 0.81 9.22
C GLU A 129 0.45 1.55 10.13
N ASP A 130 0.43 2.89 10.07
CA ASP A 130 -0.52 3.71 10.83
C ASP A 130 -1.97 3.43 10.39
N GLN A 131 -2.19 3.31 9.09
CA GLN A 131 -3.50 2.98 8.54
C GLN A 131 -3.93 1.56 8.91
N ALA A 132 -3.01 0.59 8.86
CA ALA A 132 -3.27 -0.78 9.28
C ALA A 132 -3.63 -0.87 10.78
N LEU A 133 -2.89 -0.16 11.65
CA LEU A 133 -3.24 -0.07 13.07
C LEU A 133 -4.68 0.44 13.25
N GLY A 134 -5.01 1.54 12.58
CA GLY A 134 -6.35 2.13 12.66
C GLY A 134 -7.45 1.15 12.20
N LEU A 135 -7.20 0.39 11.16
CA LEU A 135 -8.11 -0.62 10.65
C LEU A 135 -8.29 -1.79 11.63
N LEU A 136 -7.20 -2.31 12.17
CA LEU A 136 -7.23 -3.40 13.15
C LEU A 136 -7.97 -3.01 14.43
N LEU A 137 -7.72 -1.81 14.95
CA LEU A 137 -8.43 -1.28 16.12
C LEU A 137 -9.93 -1.11 15.85
N ALA A 138 -10.29 -0.52 14.69
CA ALA A 138 -11.68 -0.34 14.33
C ALA A 138 -12.43 -1.66 14.22
N ARG A 139 -11.82 -2.67 13.60
CA ARG A 139 -12.40 -4.02 13.50
C ARG A 139 -12.53 -4.71 14.86
N ALA A 140 -11.61 -4.45 15.77
CA ALA A 140 -11.65 -4.95 17.13
C ALA A 140 -12.61 -4.15 18.05
N GLY A 141 -13.26 -3.10 17.55
CA GLY A 141 -14.13 -2.23 18.34
C GLY A 141 -13.38 -1.35 19.35
N VAL A 142 -12.08 -1.15 19.17
CA VAL A 142 -11.23 -0.33 20.03
C VAL A 142 -11.13 1.08 19.47
N PRO A 143 -11.67 2.12 20.12
CA PRO A 143 -11.52 3.49 19.68
C PRO A 143 -10.05 3.92 19.70
N MET A 144 -9.58 4.60 18.64
CA MET A 144 -8.17 5.05 18.52
C MET A 144 -7.70 5.87 19.74
N HIS A 145 -8.55 6.72 20.31
CA HIS A 145 -8.20 7.54 21.48
C HIS A 145 -7.95 6.72 22.77
N ARG A 146 -8.33 5.43 22.78
CA ARG A 146 -8.03 4.50 23.90
C ARG A 146 -6.63 3.89 23.79
N VAL A 147 -5.89 4.17 22.71
CA VAL A 147 -4.53 3.68 22.46
C VAL A 147 -3.57 4.86 22.38
N LYS A 148 -2.47 4.81 23.12
CA LYS A 148 -1.41 5.82 23.00
C LYS A 148 -0.52 5.46 21.83
N VAL A 149 -0.63 6.18 20.73
CA VAL A 149 0.17 5.94 19.52
C VAL A 149 1.42 6.83 19.53
N LEU A 150 2.59 6.20 19.32
CA LEU A 150 3.89 6.88 19.17
C LEU A 150 4.40 6.73 17.74
N SER A 151 4.95 7.81 17.19
CA SER A 151 5.58 7.83 15.85
C SER A 151 7.08 7.87 16.01
N LEU A 152 7.77 6.76 15.69
CA LEU A 152 9.18 6.57 16.04
C LEU A 152 10.10 6.28 14.83
N GLY A 153 9.54 6.25 13.60
CA GLY A 153 10.22 5.68 12.44
C GLY A 153 10.39 4.15 12.56
N GLU A 154 10.56 3.44 11.47
CA GLU A 154 10.65 1.97 11.47
C GLU A 154 11.71 1.44 12.47
N ARG A 155 12.93 2.01 12.45
CA ARG A 155 14.02 1.63 13.37
C ARG A 155 13.69 1.94 14.82
N GLY A 156 13.00 3.05 15.07
CA GLY A 156 12.55 3.43 16.41
C GLY A 156 11.49 2.49 16.95
N VAL A 157 10.51 2.10 16.13
CA VAL A 157 9.51 1.09 16.50
C VAL A 157 10.17 -0.24 16.85
N ALA A 158 11.12 -0.71 16.02
CA ALA A 158 11.83 -1.95 16.28
C ALA A 158 12.58 -1.92 17.62
N ARG A 159 13.34 -0.84 17.89
CA ARG A 159 14.07 -0.68 19.17
C ARG A 159 13.13 -0.60 20.36
N ALA A 160 12.03 0.12 20.24
CA ALA A 160 11.05 0.27 21.32
C ALA A 160 10.37 -1.05 21.67
N LEU A 161 10.12 -1.93 20.67
CA LEU A 161 9.66 -3.30 20.89
C LEU A 161 10.71 -4.16 21.59
N GLU A 162 11.95 -4.13 21.10
CA GLU A 162 13.08 -4.87 21.69
C GLU A 162 13.33 -4.49 23.15
N GLY A 163 13.25 -3.18 23.45
CA GLY A 163 13.43 -2.64 24.80
C GLY A 163 12.21 -2.76 25.70
N GLY A 164 11.04 -3.19 25.19
CA GLY A 164 9.78 -3.22 25.94
C GLY A 164 9.24 -1.85 26.30
N GLU A 165 9.69 -0.78 25.65
CA GLU A 165 9.24 0.61 25.84
C GLU A 165 7.80 0.83 25.33
N VAL A 166 7.40 0.01 24.36
CA VAL A 166 6.03 -0.05 23.83
C VAL A 166 5.48 -1.46 23.98
N ALA A 167 4.18 -1.59 24.17
CA ALA A 167 3.51 -2.88 24.30
C ALA A 167 3.39 -3.60 22.96
N ALA A 168 3.16 -2.84 21.88
CA ALA A 168 3.04 -3.36 20.53
C ALA A 168 3.52 -2.32 19.49
N GLY A 169 3.69 -2.78 18.25
CA GLY A 169 4.03 -1.91 17.13
C GLY A 169 3.62 -2.53 15.80
N VAL A 170 3.36 -1.71 14.79
CA VAL A 170 3.10 -2.18 13.43
C VAL A 170 4.30 -1.91 12.55
N LEU A 171 4.78 -2.95 11.88
CA LEU A 171 5.94 -2.91 10.99
C LEU A 171 5.73 -3.81 9.77
N GLY A 172 6.47 -3.51 8.71
CA GLY A 172 6.66 -4.37 7.56
C GLY A 172 8.03 -5.10 7.60
N GLU A 173 8.36 -5.78 6.50
CA GLU A 173 9.70 -6.36 6.32
C GLU A 173 10.75 -5.28 6.02
N PRO A 174 11.99 -5.45 6.47
CA PRO A 174 12.61 -6.64 7.07
C PRO A 174 12.47 -6.73 8.61
N TYR A 175 11.81 -5.77 9.22
CA TYR A 175 11.78 -5.66 10.69
C TYR A 175 10.99 -6.79 11.33
N VAL A 176 9.89 -7.22 10.71
CA VAL A 176 9.07 -8.31 11.24
C VAL A 176 9.89 -9.59 11.38
N SER A 177 10.53 -10.04 10.29
CA SER A 177 11.36 -11.26 10.34
C SER A 177 12.50 -11.14 11.34
N ARG A 178 13.21 -10.02 11.35
CA ARG A 178 14.35 -9.81 12.28
C ARG A 178 13.94 -9.85 13.75
N LEU A 179 12.83 -9.20 14.10
CA LEU A 179 12.36 -9.17 15.48
C LEU A 179 11.84 -10.54 15.93
N VAL A 180 11.13 -11.24 15.05
CA VAL A 180 10.56 -12.56 15.37
C VAL A 180 11.65 -13.61 15.45
N GLU A 181 12.56 -13.71 14.47
CA GLU A 181 13.68 -14.63 14.47
C GLU A 181 14.65 -14.38 15.63
N GLY A 182 14.83 -13.11 16.01
CA GLY A 182 15.62 -12.71 17.18
C GLY A 182 14.93 -12.90 18.53
N GLY A 183 13.68 -13.39 18.57
CA GLY A 183 12.90 -13.53 19.81
C GLY A 183 12.59 -12.20 20.50
N LYS A 184 12.59 -11.07 19.72
CA LYS A 184 12.40 -9.70 20.23
C LYS A 184 10.98 -9.19 20.09
N ALA A 185 10.14 -9.90 19.33
CA ALA A 185 8.71 -9.66 19.24
C ALA A 185 7.97 -10.93 18.81
N VAL A 186 6.66 -10.96 19.04
CA VAL A 186 5.75 -12.00 18.56
C VAL A 186 4.69 -11.37 17.67
N ILE A 187 4.30 -12.06 16.60
CA ILE A 187 3.22 -11.61 15.74
C ILE A 187 1.88 -11.89 16.41
N ALA A 188 1.11 -10.84 16.68
CA ALA A 188 -0.27 -10.96 17.15
C ALA A 188 -1.28 -10.97 15.98
N VAL A 189 -1.00 -10.17 14.93
CA VAL A 189 -1.82 -10.15 13.70
C VAL A 189 -0.89 -10.04 12.50
N ASP A 190 -1.05 -10.93 11.53
CA ASP A 190 -0.28 -10.92 10.28
C ASP A 190 -1.20 -10.51 9.10
N LEU A 191 -0.82 -9.47 8.37
CA LEU A 191 -1.50 -9.06 7.14
C LEU A 191 -0.63 -9.29 5.89
N ARG A 192 0.56 -9.91 6.05
CA ARG A 192 1.54 -10.09 4.98
C ARG A 192 1.20 -11.23 4.01
N THR A 193 0.16 -12.00 4.28
CA THR A 193 -0.37 -12.99 3.33
C THR A 193 -1.83 -12.70 3.01
N ALA A 194 -2.27 -12.98 1.80
CA ALA A 194 -3.66 -12.77 1.39
C ALA A 194 -4.64 -13.61 2.24
N LYS A 195 -4.22 -14.81 2.66
CA LYS A 195 -5.01 -15.72 3.49
C LYS A 195 -5.24 -15.15 4.91
N ASP A 196 -4.17 -14.73 5.58
CA ASP A 196 -4.25 -14.26 6.95
C ASP A 196 -4.90 -12.88 7.01
N ALA A 197 -4.63 -12.02 6.03
CA ALA A 197 -5.32 -10.75 5.87
C ALA A 197 -6.82 -10.95 5.66
N ALA A 198 -7.25 -11.86 4.77
CA ALA A 198 -8.66 -12.14 4.55
C ALA A 198 -9.34 -12.71 5.80
N ALA A 199 -8.69 -13.61 6.54
CA ALA A 199 -9.19 -14.15 7.80
C ALA A 199 -9.37 -13.02 8.85
N THR A 200 -8.39 -12.14 8.97
CA THR A 200 -8.41 -11.01 9.90
C THR A 200 -9.46 -9.95 9.51
N LEU A 201 -9.55 -9.62 8.23
CA LEU A 201 -10.40 -8.54 7.72
C LEU A 201 -11.81 -8.98 7.32
N GLY A 202 -12.11 -10.29 7.40
CA GLY A 202 -13.43 -10.86 7.12
C GLY A 202 -13.68 -11.11 5.64
N GLY A 203 -12.63 -11.28 4.87
CA GLY A 203 -12.64 -11.62 3.44
C GLY A 203 -11.65 -10.79 2.61
N PRO A 204 -11.58 -10.99 1.29
CA PRO A 204 -10.70 -10.25 0.40
C PRO A 204 -10.93 -8.74 0.46
N THR A 205 -9.84 -7.97 0.43
CA THR A 205 -9.83 -6.49 0.48
C THR A 205 -8.92 -5.91 -0.60
N VAL A 206 -8.86 -4.59 -0.66
CA VAL A 206 -7.89 -3.83 -1.46
C VAL A 206 -6.97 -3.09 -0.49
N GLY A 207 -5.67 -3.36 -0.56
CA GLY A 207 -4.64 -2.62 0.16
C GLY A 207 -4.21 -1.38 -0.63
N ALA A 208 -3.20 -1.54 -1.46
CA ALA A 208 -2.71 -0.51 -2.37
C ALA A 208 -3.34 -0.63 -3.77
N ALA A 209 -3.55 0.51 -4.43
CA ALA A 209 -4.04 0.58 -5.80
C ALA A 209 -3.53 1.84 -6.50
N LEU A 210 -3.68 1.87 -7.82
CA LEU A 210 -3.43 3.03 -8.66
C LEU A 210 -4.73 3.78 -8.90
N PHE A 211 -4.73 5.06 -8.62
CA PHE A 211 -5.89 5.95 -8.74
C PHE A 211 -5.64 7.09 -9.72
N VAL A 212 -6.72 7.58 -10.31
CA VAL A 212 -6.75 8.78 -11.12
C VAL A 212 -7.82 9.73 -10.58
N ARG A 213 -7.62 11.02 -10.74
CA ARG A 213 -8.63 12.02 -10.36
C ARG A 213 -9.85 11.90 -11.30
N ALA A 214 -11.04 11.82 -10.70
CA ALA A 214 -12.28 11.81 -11.48
C ALA A 214 -12.42 13.09 -12.32
N GLY A 215 -12.80 12.94 -13.58
CA GLY A 215 -12.92 14.02 -14.55
C GLY A 215 -11.59 14.48 -15.16
N ALA A 216 -10.47 13.85 -14.80
CA ALA A 216 -9.14 14.07 -15.39
C ALA A 216 -8.48 12.74 -15.78
N GLU A 217 -9.29 11.75 -16.14
CA GLU A 217 -8.82 10.45 -16.57
C GLU A 217 -8.04 10.57 -17.89
N PRO A 218 -6.87 9.91 -18.00
CA PRO A 218 -6.19 9.77 -19.28
C PRO A 218 -7.10 9.09 -20.33
N PRO A 219 -6.86 9.28 -21.62
CA PRO A 219 -7.59 8.58 -22.67
C PRO A 219 -7.65 7.06 -22.45
N ALA A 220 -8.75 6.42 -22.82
CA ALA A 220 -8.94 4.98 -22.62
C ALA A 220 -7.80 4.13 -23.21
N ALA A 221 -7.18 4.55 -24.31
CA ALA A 221 -6.01 3.89 -24.88
C ALA A 221 -4.82 3.94 -23.92
N THR A 222 -4.57 5.07 -23.27
CA THR A 222 -3.52 5.25 -22.27
C THR A 222 -3.76 4.38 -21.03
N ILE A 223 -5.02 4.30 -20.56
CA ILE A 223 -5.38 3.41 -19.44
C ILE A 223 -5.13 1.94 -19.80
N ARG A 224 -5.52 1.50 -21.01
CA ARG A 224 -5.23 0.12 -21.47
C ARG A 224 -3.73 -0.16 -21.55
N ALA A 225 -2.94 0.76 -22.11
CA ALA A 225 -1.49 0.65 -22.18
C ALA A 225 -0.85 0.55 -20.79
N LEU A 226 -1.30 1.39 -19.85
CA LEU A 226 -0.84 1.38 -18.47
C LEU A 226 -1.17 0.04 -17.78
N ARG A 227 -2.39 -0.46 -17.94
CA ARG A 227 -2.80 -1.77 -17.40
C ARG A 227 -1.98 -2.92 -17.99
N ALA A 228 -1.70 -2.90 -19.29
CA ALA A 228 -0.86 -3.92 -19.94
C ALA A 228 0.58 -3.93 -19.38
N ALA A 229 1.17 -2.75 -19.20
CA ALA A 229 2.50 -2.63 -18.58
C ALA A 229 2.50 -3.13 -17.13
N LEU A 230 1.49 -2.78 -16.34
CA LEU A 230 1.37 -3.21 -14.94
C LEU A 230 1.12 -4.70 -14.82
N GLN A 231 0.28 -5.29 -15.67
CA GLN A 231 0.04 -6.74 -15.67
C GLN A 231 1.34 -7.53 -15.94
N ALA A 232 2.13 -7.09 -16.92
CA ALA A 232 3.44 -7.69 -17.18
C ALA A 232 4.39 -7.53 -15.99
N ALA A 233 4.42 -6.33 -15.38
CA ALA A 233 5.27 -6.05 -14.22
C ALA A 233 4.88 -6.86 -12.99
N VAL A 234 3.58 -6.98 -12.70
CA VAL A 234 3.09 -7.81 -11.59
C VAL A 234 3.45 -9.28 -11.83
N GLY A 235 3.21 -9.81 -13.05
CA GLY A 235 3.60 -11.17 -13.42
C GLY A 235 5.09 -11.42 -13.20
N ARG A 236 5.94 -10.47 -13.63
CA ARG A 236 7.40 -10.50 -13.41
C ARG A 236 7.75 -10.46 -11.93
N THR A 237 7.10 -9.59 -11.15
CA THR A 237 7.33 -9.46 -9.70
C THR A 237 6.98 -10.74 -8.94
N ILE A 238 5.87 -11.38 -9.33
CA ILE A 238 5.41 -12.62 -8.69
C ILE A 238 6.33 -13.80 -9.04
N SER A 239 6.78 -13.92 -10.29
CA SER A 239 7.48 -15.11 -10.78
C SER A 239 9.00 -15.08 -10.66
N ALA A 240 9.61 -13.88 -10.64
CA ALA A 240 11.06 -13.77 -10.68
C ALA A 240 11.72 -14.08 -9.34
N GLU A 241 12.88 -14.71 -9.39
CA GLU A 241 13.75 -14.84 -8.23
C GLU A 241 14.27 -13.46 -7.80
N PRO A 242 14.45 -13.21 -6.47
CA PRO A 242 14.91 -11.92 -5.97
C PRO A 242 16.21 -11.44 -6.64
N ALA A 243 17.17 -12.34 -6.86
CA ALA A 243 18.44 -12.02 -7.50
C ALA A 243 18.25 -11.49 -8.92
N ALA A 244 17.30 -12.03 -9.69
CA ALA A 244 17.02 -11.59 -11.04
C ALA A 244 16.44 -10.16 -11.08
N LEU A 245 15.60 -9.77 -10.12
CA LEU A 245 15.08 -8.40 -10.02
C LEU A 245 16.17 -7.43 -9.53
N GLN A 246 17.08 -7.87 -8.69
CA GLN A 246 18.18 -7.04 -8.18
C GLN A 246 19.17 -6.62 -9.28
N THR A 247 19.21 -7.31 -10.42
CA THR A 247 20.09 -6.92 -11.53
C THR A 247 19.57 -5.72 -12.33
N THR A 248 18.26 -5.48 -12.32
CA THR A 248 17.62 -4.44 -13.15
C THR A 248 17.12 -3.26 -12.33
N LEU A 249 16.73 -3.49 -11.06
CA LEU A 249 16.18 -2.47 -10.21
C LEU A 249 17.23 -1.49 -9.68
N PRO A 250 16.88 -0.20 -9.51
CA PRO A 250 17.74 0.78 -8.86
C PRO A 250 18.08 0.39 -7.42
N SER A 251 19.29 0.73 -6.97
CA SER A 251 19.74 0.49 -5.58
C SER A 251 18.80 1.11 -4.52
N ALA A 252 18.18 2.25 -4.82
CA ALA A 252 17.20 2.87 -3.93
C ALA A 252 15.94 2.01 -3.69
N VAL A 253 15.57 1.16 -4.66
CA VAL A 253 14.44 0.20 -4.54
C VAL A 253 14.89 -1.07 -3.82
N ILE A 254 16.09 -1.53 -4.14
CA ILE A 254 16.66 -2.74 -3.54
C ILE A 254 16.98 -2.50 -2.05
N GLY A 255 17.62 -1.37 -1.71
CA GLY A 255 18.25 -1.20 -0.40
C GLY A 255 19.33 -2.27 -0.19
N SER A 256 19.23 -3.05 0.87
CA SER A 256 20.08 -4.24 1.01
C SER A 256 19.49 -5.44 0.26
N PRO A 257 20.29 -6.25 -0.43
CA PRO A 257 19.83 -7.44 -1.16
C PRO A 257 19.04 -8.44 -0.30
N ALA A 258 19.48 -8.67 0.95
CA ALA A 258 18.81 -9.56 1.88
C ALA A 258 17.42 -9.03 2.29
N ASP A 259 17.32 -7.72 2.59
CA ASP A 259 16.06 -7.10 2.95
C ASP A 259 15.08 -7.06 1.79
N PHE A 260 15.58 -6.83 0.57
CA PHE A 260 14.77 -6.91 -0.63
C PHE A 260 14.12 -8.29 -0.79
N ALA A 261 14.90 -9.35 -0.58
CA ALA A 261 14.39 -10.71 -0.67
C ALA A 261 13.30 -11.00 0.38
N LEU A 262 13.43 -10.48 1.61
CA LEU A 262 12.40 -10.58 2.65
C LEU A 262 11.13 -9.84 2.24
N ARG A 263 11.25 -8.56 1.84
CA ARG A 263 10.12 -7.75 1.39
C ARG A 263 9.38 -8.38 0.21
N LEU A 264 10.11 -8.86 -0.79
CA LEU A 264 9.50 -9.49 -1.96
C LEU A 264 8.74 -10.77 -1.59
N ARG A 265 9.34 -11.63 -0.76
CA ARG A 265 8.67 -12.87 -0.33
C ARG A 265 7.38 -12.61 0.43
N SER A 266 7.39 -11.65 1.35
CA SER A 266 6.22 -11.34 2.17
C SER A 266 5.08 -10.67 1.38
N ALA A 267 5.41 -9.88 0.34
CA ALA A 267 4.39 -9.18 -0.43
C ALA A 267 3.86 -9.97 -1.64
N ARG A 268 4.56 -11.04 -2.04
CA ARG A 268 4.30 -11.75 -3.30
C ARG A 268 2.87 -12.27 -3.43
N ASP A 269 2.33 -12.86 -2.37
CA ASP A 269 0.98 -13.40 -2.34
C ASP A 269 -0.12 -12.32 -2.25
N LEU A 270 0.27 -11.09 -1.94
CA LEU A 270 -0.66 -9.98 -1.86
C LEU A 270 -0.93 -9.32 -3.21
N PHE A 271 -0.06 -9.50 -4.21
CA PHE A 271 -0.23 -8.85 -5.50
C PHE A 271 -1.46 -9.39 -6.25
N LEU A 272 -2.27 -8.46 -6.76
CA LEU A 272 -3.40 -8.76 -7.61
C LEU A 272 -2.90 -8.95 -9.06
N ALA A 273 -2.82 -10.21 -9.50
CA ALA A 273 -2.15 -10.60 -10.74
C ALA A 273 -2.70 -9.90 -12.00
N ASP A 274 -4.00 -9.64 -12.06
CA ASP A 274 -4.67 -8.97 -13.17
C ASP A 274 -5.15 -7.56 -12.81
N GLY A 275 -4.84 -7.09 -11.60
CA GLY A 275 -5.22 -5.77 -11.07
C GLY A 275 -6.72 -5.54 -10.93
N ARG A 276 -7.54 -6.55 -11.16
CA ARG A 276 -8.99 -6.45 -11.04
C ARG A 276 -9.40 -6.47 -9.58
N VAL A 277 -10.33 -5.60 -9.25
CA VAL A 277 -10.94 -5.52 -7.92
C VAL A 277 -12.43 -5.82 -8.09
N PRO A 278 -12.91 -7.00 -7.66
CA PRO A 278 -14.33 -7.31 -7.68
C PRO A 278 -15.14 -6.28 -6.86
N ALA A 279 -16.35 -5.98 -7.31
CA ALA A 279 -17.21 -4.99 -6.65
C ALA A 279 -17.45 -5.32 -5.18
N GLU A 280 -17.68 -6.58 -4.84
CA GLU A 280 -17.86 -7.04 -3.45
C GLU A 280 -16.61 -6.84 -2.58
N THR A 281 -15.41 -7.03 -3.17
CA THR A 281 -14.14 -6.77 -2.49
C THR A 281 -13.98 -5.28 -2.20
N LEU A 282 -14.36 -4.44 -3.16
CA LEU A 282 -14.32 -2.99 -2.98
C LEU A 282 -15.35 -2.52 -1.95
N GLU A 283 -16.59 -3.04 -1.99
CA GLU A 283 -17.62 -2.71 -1.00
C GLU A 283 -17.18 -3.10 0.41
N ARG A 284 -16.63 -4.30 0.61
CA ARG A 284 -16.07 -4.74 1.90
C ARG A 284 -14.95 -3.79 2.36
N SER A 285 -14.06 -3.41 1.48
CA SER A 285 -12.99 -2.45 1.81
C SER A 285 -13.57 -1.10 2.23
N LEU A 286 -14.61 -0.61 1.57
CA LEU A 286 -15.30 0.63 1.94
C LEU A 286 -15.97 0.52 3.32
N ASP A 287 -16.55 -0.61 3.65
CA ASP A 287 -17.17 -0.83 4.96
C ASP A 287 -16.12 -0.83 6.08
N LEU A 288 -14.97 -1.46 5.85
CA LEU A 288 -13.84 -1.40 6.79
C LEU A 288 -13.31 0.03 6.99
N LEU A 289 -13.23 0.82 5.92
CA LEU A 289 -12.83 2.23 6.01
C LEU A 289 -13.82 3.07 6.82
N ARG A 290 -15.12 2.82 6.65
CA ARG A 290 -16.18 3.47 7.45
C ARG A 290 -16.11 3.11 8.93
N LEU A 291 -15.77 1.86 9.26
CA LEU A 291 -15.54 1.42 10.64
C LEU A 291 -14.38 2.18 11.29
N ARG A 292 -13.28 2.38 10.57
CA ARG A 292 -12.10 3.09 11.08
C ARG A 292 -12.41 4.54 11.45
N ALA A 293 -13.02 5.28 10.57
CA ALA A 293 -13.46 6.65 10.78
C ALA A 293 -14.44 7.08 9.68
N PRO A 294 -15.42 7.94 9.97
CA PRO A 294 -16.25 8.51 8.92
C PRO A 294 -15.38 9.15 7.84
N LEU A 295 -15.78 8.99 6.59
CA LEU A 295 -15.17 9.75 5.50
C LEU A 295 -15.46 11.24 5.70
N PRO A 296 -14.58 12.14 5.23
CA PRO A 296 -14.85 13.56 5.30
C PRO A 296 -16.22 13.89 4.71
N ALA A 297 -17.00 14.74 5.37
CA ALA A 297 -18.39 15.04 4.97
C ALA A 297 -18.53 15.55 3.53
N LYS A 298 -17.45 16.12 2.98
CA LYS A 298 -17.39 16.57 1.58
C LYS A 298 -17.27 15.40 0.58
N VAL A 299 -16.81 14.21 1.00
CA VAL A 299 -16.60 13.07 0.10
C VAL A 299 -17.92 12.36 -0.16
N LYS A 300 -18.38 12.41 -1.39
CA LYS A 300 -19.63 11.79 -1.84
C LYS A 300 -19.33 10.49 -2.57
N LEU A 301 -19.30 9.37 -1.83
CA LEU A 301 -19.17 8.06 -2.47
C LEU A 301 -20.36 7.77 -3.40
N PRO A 302 -20.13 7.13 -4.54
CA PRO A 302 -21.21 6.67 -5.39
C PRO A 302 -22.04 5.60 -4.67
N ARG A 303 -23.32 5.47 -5.03
CA ARG A 303 -24.22 4.45 -4.45
C ARG A 303 -23.74 3.02 -4.67
N LYS A 304 -23.07 2.77 -5.81
CA LYS A 304 -22.46 1.49 -6.18
C LYS A 304 -20.95 1.64 -6.24
N ALA A 305 -20.24 0.79 -5.53
CA ALA A 305 -18.76 0.80 -5.47
C ALA A 305 -18.11 0.65 -6.85
N GLU A 306 -18.73 -0.09 -7.77
CA GLU A 306 -18.28 -0.26 -9.16
C GLU A 306 -17.99 1.07 -9.88
N ARG A 307 -18.71 2.14 -9.54
CA ARG A 307 -18.47 3.47 -10.12
C ARG A 307 -17.14 4.11 -9.71
N LEU A 308 -16.46 3.56 -8.72
CA LEU A 308 -15.08 3.94 -8.40
C LEU A 308 -14.06 3.25 -9.32
N LEU A 309 -14.47 2.23 -10.07
CA LEU A 309 -13.61 1.55 -11.02
C LEU A 309 -13.63 2.26 -12.37
N ILE A 310 -12.50 2.26 -13.07
CA ILE A 310 -12.44 2.60 -14.49
C ILE A 310 -12.72 1.32 -15.28
N GLU A 311 -13.65 1.38 -16.20
CA GLU A 311 -13.96 0.29 -17.15
C GLU A 311 -12.82 0.07 -18.17
#